data_155882bebd608a10f6210c75b334f02f
#
_entry.id   155882bebd608a10f6210c75b334f02f
#
_cell.length_a   1.000
_cell.length_b   1.000
_cell.length_c   1.000
_cell.angle_alpha   90.00
_cell.angle_beta   90.00
_cell.angle_gamma   90.00
#
_symmetry.space_group_name_H-M   'P 1'
#
loop_
_entity.id
_entity.type
_entity.pdbx_description
1 polymer ?
#
loop_
_entity_poly.entity_id
_entity_poly.type
_entity_poly.pdbx_seq_one_letter_code
_entity_poly.pdbx_strand_id
1 'polypeptide(L)'
;MNPSTRSCRRLHALALLSVASVVALCPVQGRCAADDLAPPHLQKSGTATQLVVDGRPFLVRGAELNNSSASSLDYLRPLWPRLVASRLNAVLATVSWELIEPEEGRFDFKLVDGLIEGARENNLRLVVLWFGSWKNGKSTYQPLWVKANQARFPLVKSEEGRSLNTLTPFGDATCESDARAFAALMRHLREVDGRRHTVLMVQVENEMGVLEESRDYGAAASREFSGPVPAELMDYLAAHKDALVPELRDLWTANGSRASGTWTEVFGPGKPAGKVIPVRTLCPPMTEQEHETAWRGLFWPVDEIFMAWRYARFVNKVAEAGRAEYPLPMYVNTWLQQRDHAWPGTYPSGGPVPQVMNIWQAGAPAIGILSGDIYVPEFEEECARYVRCGNPLFIPESRGDARGAAQAIWAFGRHDAIGYSPFGIDRVAGPDFELAQAYDVVAQVSPLILEHQGNGTMTAVLVDHEGPPQSVRLGGYQIEARSSARAGGPTPPERVAGLFISMGPNEFVVVGRAMNVYFSSATNPAENVGLGTVEEGVYSDGHWVPGRRLNGDETPEWKALRFPAERYSIQHVKLYRYQ
;
A
#
# COMPACT_ATOMS: atom_id res chain seq x y z
N MET A 1 -74.76 -19.66 -62.69
CA MET A 1 -75.69 -18.66 -63.30
C MET A 1 -75.08 -17.33 -63.12
N ASN A 2 -74.63 -16.80 -64.23
CA ASN A 2 -74.27 -15.33 -64.46
C ASN A 2 -75.59 -14.55 -64.48
N PRO A 3 -75.68 -13.22 -64.49
CA PRO A 3 -74.72 -12.16 -64.82
C PRO A 3 -74.92 -10.92 -63.89
N SER A 4 -74.30 -9.79 -63.92
CA SER A 4 -73.92 -8.82 -64.95
C SER A 4 -73.52 -7.48 -64.32
N THR A 5 -72.46 -6.92 -64.81
CA THR A 5 -72.24 -5.57 -65.38
C THR A 5 -72.65 -4.31 -64.61
N ARG A 6 -71.78 -3.33 -64.42
CA ARG A 6 -71.54 -2.03 -65.14
C ARG A 6 -70.57 -1.16 -64.33
N SER A 7 -69.44 -0.93 -64.90
CA SER A 7 -68.89 0.32 -65.43
C SER A 7 -69.36 1.67 -64.83
N CYS A 8 -68.43 2.42 -64.24
CA CYS A 8 -68.36 3.87 -64.53
C CYS A 8 -66.95 4.41 -64.19
N ARG A 9 -66.37 5.04 -65.19
CA ARG A 9 -65.10 5.74 -65.18
C ARG A 9 -65.22 7.06 -64.42
N ARG A 10 -64.09 7.47 -63.79
CA ARG A 10 -63.56 8.85 -63.80
C ARG A 10 -62.24 8.84 -63.00
N LEU A 11 -61.15 8.98 -63.64
CA LEU A 11 -60.22 10.10 -63.82
C LEU A 11 -59.68 10.78 -62.56
N HIS A 12 -58.34 10.71 -62.51
CA HIS A 12 -57.33 11.68 -62.05
C HIS A 12 -57.11 11.85 -60.57
N ALA A 13 -55.91 11.44 -60.06
CA ALA A 13 -54.80 12.34 -59.76
C ALA A 13 -53.61 11.54 -59.25
N LEU A 14 -52.47 11.63 -59.95
CA LEU A 14 -51.17 11.21 -59.49
C LEU A 14 -50.76 12.12 -58.29
N ALA A 15 -50.53 11.50 -57.15
CA ALA A 15 -49.76 12.11 -56.06
C ALA A 15 -48.52 11.23 -55.83
N LEU A 16 -47.37 11.73 -56.27
CA LEU A 16 -46.03 11.20 -55.97
C LEU A 16 -45.77 11.39 -54.46
N LEU A 17 -45.81 10.31 -53.69
CA LEU A 17 -45.24 10.28 -52.35
C LEU A 17 -43.77 9.85 -52.45
N SER A 18 -42.88 10.82 -52.28
CA SER A 18 -41.46 10.59 -52.06
C SER A 18 -41.27 10.05 -50.63
N VAL A 19 -40.93 8.77 -50.54
CA VAL A 19 -40.48 8.16 -49.27
C VAL A 19 -39.05 8.62 -49.03
N ALA A 20 -38.90 9.61 -48.14
CA ALA A 20 -37.58 9.96 -47.58
C ALA A 20 -37.18 8.90 -46.57
N SER A 21 -36.22 8.03 -46.96
CA SER A 21 -35.54 7.12 -46.06
C SER A 21 -34.66 7.92 -45.13
N VAL A 22 -35.11 8.12 -43.87
CA VAL A 22 -34.26 8.62 -42.79
C VAL A 22 -33.34 7.49 -42.40
N VAL A 23 -32.10 7.52 -42.90
CA VAL A 23 -30.99 6.72 -42.38
C VAL A 23 -30.64 7.35 -41.04
N ALA A 24 -31.08 6.73 -39.93
CA ALA A 24 -30.61 7.04 -38.61
C ALA A 24 -29.11 6.65 -38.54
N LEU A 25 -28.25 7.65 -38.66
CA LEU A 25 -26.84 7.51 -38.25
C LEU A 25 -26.83 7.29 -36.74
N CYS A 26 -26.70 6.02 -36.32
CA CYS A 26 -26.21 5.71 -34.99
C CYS A 26 -24.83 6.36 -34.83
N PRO A 27 -24.59 7.13 -33.78
CA PRO A 27 -23.23 7.55 -33.52
C PRO A 27 -22.40 6.29 -33.27
N VAL A 28 -21.44 6.04 -34.14
CA VAL A 28 -20.37 5.10 -33.87
C VAL A 28 -19.70 5.63 -32.61
N GLN A 29 -19.97 4.97 -31.46
CA GLN A 29 -19.18 5.17 -30.28
C GLN A 29 -17.73 4.86 -30.69
N GLY A 30 -16.96 5.93 -30.89
CA GLY A 30 -15.55 5.83 -31.13
C GLY A 30 -14.95 4.95 -30.02
N ARG A 31 -14.40 3.80 -30.39
CA ARG A 31 -13.40 3.13 -29.55
C ARG A 31 -12.35 4.21 -29.31
N CYS A 32 -12.26 4.74 -28.08
CA CYS A 32 -11.07 5.42 -27.64
C CYS A 32 -9.92 4.47 -27.95
N ALA A 33 -9.05 4.91 -28.82
CA ALA A 33 -7.84 4.18 -29.10
C ALA A 33 -7.09 4.00 -27.78
N ALA A 34 -6.57 2.83 -27.52
CA ALA A 34 -5.78 2.50 -26.33
C ALA A 34 -4.49 3.35 -26.22
N ASP A 35 -4.28 4.24 -27.17
CA ASP A 35 -3.09 5.09 -27.31
C ASP A 35 -3.11 6.41 -26.50
N ASP A 36 -4.24 6.77 -25.81
CA ASP A 36 -4.41 8.07 -25.15
C ASP A 36 -4.73 7.97 -23.64
N LEU A 37 -4.58 6.80 -23.03
CA LEU A 37 -4.83 6.67 -21.59
C LEU A 37 -3.66 7.25 -20.78
N ALA A 38 -3.99 8.06 -19.77
CA ALA A 38 -3.00 8.61 -18.85
C ALA A 38 -2.22 7.48 -18.14
N PRO A 39 -0.92 7.67 -17.87
CA PRO A 39 -0.16 6.74 -17.06
C PRO A 39 -0.83 6.45 -15.71
N PRO A 40 -0.53 5.31 -15.07
CA PRO A 40 -0.96 5.04 -13.71
C PRO A 40 -0.66 6.22 -12.79
N HIS A 41 -1.63 6.62 -11.97
CA HIS A 41 -1.51 7.79 -11.09
C HIS A 41 -2.35 7.63 -9.82
N LEU A 42 -2.03 8.43 -8.81
CA LEU A 42 -2.81 8.53 -7.58
C LEU A 42 -3.89 9.60 -7.74
N GLN A 43 -5.12 9.27 -7.33
CA GLN A 43 -6.26 10.17 -7.39
C GLN A 43 -7.01 10.17 -6.06
N LYS A 44 -7.41 11.36 -5.58
CA LYS A 44 -8.30 11.49 -4.40
C LYS A 44 -9.71 11.03 -4.75
N SER A 45 -10.30 10.23 -3.83
CA SER A 45 -11.69 9.77 -3.87
C SER A 45 -12.25 9.92 -2.46
N GLY A 46 -13.06 10.97 -2.22
CA GLY A 46 -13.50 11.31 -0.87
C GLY A 46 -12.31 11.54 0.07
N THR A 47 -12.26 10.79 1.16
CA THR A 47 -11.12 10.83 2.12
C THR A 47 -9.98 9.90 1.74
N ALA A 48 -10.19 8.97 0.80
CA ALA A 48 -9.18 8.02 0.33
C ALA A 48 -8.31 8.57 -0.81
N THR A 49 -7.25 7.84 -1.12
CA THR A 49 -6.46 7.97 -2.35
C THR A 49 -6.45 6.63 -3.06
N GLN A 50 -6.83 6.62 -4.32
CA GLN A 50 -6.86 5.41 -5.16
C GLN A 50 -5.72 5.43 -6.17
N LEU A 51 -5.21 4.26 -6.51
CA LEU A 51 -4.39 4.05 -7.70
C LEU A 51 -5.33 3.92 -8.90
N VAL A 52 -5.13 4.74 -9.93
CA VAL A 52 -5.88 4.69 -11.19
C VAL A 52 -5.01 4.10 -12.27
N VAL A 53 -5.49 3.06 -12.93
CA VAL A 53 -4.82 2.35 -14.03
C VAL A 53 -5.79 2.23 -15.19
N ASP A 54 -5.37 2.58 -16.39
CA ASP A 54 -6.22 2.55 -17.59
C ASP A 54 -7.56 3.33 -17.40
N GLY A 55 -7.50 4.44 -16.64
CA GLY A 55 -8.66 5.29 -16.33
C GLY A 55 -9.63 4.71 -15.30
N ARG A 56 -9.27 3.65 -14.59
CA ARG A 56 -10.11 2.99 -13.56
C ARG A 56 -9.36 2.80 -12.25
N PRO A 57 -10.04 2.92 -11.11
CA PRO A 57 -9.46 2.55 -9.82
C PRO A 57 -8.98 1.10 -9.82
N PHE A 58 -7.81 0.86 -9.22
CA PHE A 58 -7.15 -0.44 -9.18
C PHE A 58 -6.74 -0.80 -7.75
N LEU A 59 -7.22 -1.93 -7.25
CA LEU A 59 -6.85 -2.46 -5.93
C LEU A 59 -5.71 -3.46 -6.10
N VAL A 60 -4.55 -3.19 -5.49
CA VAL A 60 -3.37 -4.06 -5.61
C VAL A 60 -3.50 -5.25 -4.66
N ARG A 61 -3.78 -6.42 -5.21
CA ARG A 61 -3.61 -7.72 -4.54
C ARG A 61 -2.23 -8.23 -4.90
N GLY A 62 -1.23 -7.67 -4.20
CA GLY A 62 0.17 -7.85 -4.53
C GLY A 62 0.84 -8.97 -3.75
N ALA A 63 2.05 -9.28 -4.18
CA ALA A 63 3.03 -10.00 -3.38
C ALA A 63 4.44 -9.67 -3.89
N GLU A 64 5.39 -9.65 -2.99
CA GLU A 64 6.78 -9.35 -3.29
C GLU A 64 7.60 -10.64 -3.45
N LEU A 65 8.39 -10.68 -4.51
CA LEU A 65 9.38 -11.74 -4.74
C LEU A 65 10.55 -11.62 -3.75
N ASN A 66 11.29 -12.72 -3.53
CA ASN A 66 12.59 -12.60 -2.87
C ASN A 66 13.52 -11.68 -3.68
N ASN A 67 14.40 -10.98 -3.00
CA ASN A 67 15.25 -9.91 -3.55
C ASN A 67 16.03 -10.29 -4.81
N SER A 68 16.44 -11.54 -4.95
CA SER A 68 17.25 -12.00 -6.09
C SER A 68 16.45 -12.76 -7.15
N SER A 69 15.15 -12.96 -6.97
CA SER A 69 14.35 -13.78 -7.89
C SER A 69 14.26 -13.20 -9.28
N ALA A 70 14.18 -11.86 -9.39
CA ALA A 70 14.16 -11.16 -10.67
C ALA A 70 15.53 -11.02 -11.35
N SER A 71 16.62 -11.51 -10.73
CA SER A 71 17.96 -11.49 -11.33
C SER A 71 18.18 -12.58 -12.41
N SER A 72 17.20 -13.48 -12.60
CA SER A 72 17.25 -14.55 -13.58
C SER A 72 15.87 -14.84 -14.14
N LEU A 73 15.70 -14.67 -15.46
CA LEU A 73 14.45 -14.99 -16.15
C LEU A 73 14.14 -16.49 -16.13
N ASP A 74 15.15 -17.35 -16.16
CA ASP A 74 14.97 -18.79 -16.06
C ASP A 74 14.48 -19.22 -14.69
N TYR A 75 14.90 -18.51 -13.62
CA TYR A 75 14.38 -18.72 -12.27
C TYR A 75 12.93 -18.25 -12.15
N LEU A 76 12.57 -17.13 -12.79
CA LEU A 76 11.21 -16.57 -12.75
C LEU A 76 10.19 -17.40 -13.53
N ARG A 77 10.57 -17.99 -14.66
CA ARG A 77 9.64 -18.65 -15.60
C ARG A 77 8.71 -19.66 -14.91
N PRO A 78 9.16 -20.59 -14.05
CA PRO A 78 8.27 -21.53 -13.37
C PRO A 78 7.43 -20.89 -12.25
N LEU A 79 7.73 -19.67 -11.83
CA LEU A 79 6.99 -18.99 -10.76
C LEU A 79 5.68 -18.37 -11.25
N TRP A 80 5.62 -17.87 -12.49
CA TRP A 80 4.46 -17.15 -13.02
C TRP A 80 3.12 -17.90 -12.84
N PRO A 81 3.01 -19.18 -13.24
CA PRO A 81 1.75 -19.91 -13.03
C PRO A 81 1.36 -20.05 -11.55
N ARG A 82 2.34 -20.16 -10.64
CA ARG A 82 2.12 -20.24 -9.21
C ARG A 82 1.61 -18.92 -8.63
N LEU A 83 2.17 -17.78 -9.11
CA LEU A 83 1.74 -16.44 -8.72
C LEU A 83 0.30 -16.18 -9.16
N VAL A 84 -0.07 -16.58 -10.39
CA VAL A 84 -1.46 -16.51 -10.87
C VAL A 84 -2.39 -17.38 -10.01
N ALA A 85 -1.97 -18.61 -9.68
CA ALA A 85 -2.75 -19.51 -8.83
C ALA A 85 -2.97 -18.96 -7.42
N SER A 86 -2.09 -18.07 -6.95
CA SER A 86 -2.24 -17.33 -5.68
C SER A 86 -3.23 -16.15 -5.75
N ARG A 87 -3.96 -15.97 -6.85
CA ARG A 87 -4.95 -14.88 -7.05
C ARG A 87 -4.38 -13.47 -7.00
N LEU A 88 -3.09 -13.33 -7.26
CA LEU A 88 -2.45 -12.03 -7.41
C LEU A 88 -2.96 -11.31 -8.66
N ASN A 89 -2.94 -9.97 -8.64
CA ASN A 89 -3.07 -9.14 -9.83
C ASN A 89 -1.84 -8.26 -10.07
N ALA A 90 -0.93 -8.21 -9.11
CA ALA A 90 0.34 -7.50 -9.24
C ALA A 90 1.46 -8.25 -8.52
N VAL A 91 2.69 -8.10 -9.00
CA VAL A 91 3.91 -8.65 -8.41
C VAL A 91 4.89 -7.50 -8.16
N LEU A 92 5.44 -7.46 -6.95
CA LEU A 92 6.51 -6.54 -6.59
C LEU A 92 7.84 -7.22 -6.89
N ALA A 93 8.68 -6.62 -7.73
CA ALA A 93 9.89 -7.24 -8.23
C ALA A 93 11.08 -6.28 -8.25
N THR A 94 12.21 -6.78 -7.77
CA THR A 94 13.46 -6.02 -7.69
C THR A 94 14.06 -5.74 -9.07
N VAL A 95 14.45 -4.49 -9.29
CA VAL A 95 15.36 -4.05 -10.34
C VAL A 95 16.55 -3.39 -9.66
N SER A 96 17.72 -4.03 -9.72
CA SER A 96 18.90 -3.56 -9.01
C SER A 96 19.83 -2.76 -9.91
N TRP A 97 20.44 -1.71 -9.35
CA TRP A 97 21.36 -0.84 -10.07
C TRP A 97 22.54 -1.62 -10.68
N GLU A 98 23.12 -2.56 -9.92
CA GLU A 98 24.27 -3.37 -10.38
C GLU A 98 23.98 -4.21 -11.63
N LEU A 99 22.72 -4.61 -11.86
CA LEU A 99 22.34 -5.41 -13.01
C LEU A 99 21.99 -4.57 -14.24
N ILE A 100 21.46 -3.36 -14.04
CA ILE A 100 21.12 -2.50 -15.18
C ILE A 100 22.27 -1.58 -15.62
N GLU A 101 23.24 -1.25 -14.75
CA GLU A 101 24.43 -0.44 -15.09
C GLU A 101 25.72 -1.12 -14.59
N PRO A 102 26.07 -2.31 -15.10
CA PRO A 102 27.25 -3.07 -14.65
C PRO A 102 28.56 -2.33 -14.89
N GLU A 103 28.65 -1.49 -15.90
CA GLU A 103 29.72 -0.55 -16.18
C GLU A 103 29.15 0.86 -16.25
N GLU A 104 29.87 1.87 -15.72
CA GLU A 104 29.39 3.24 -15.67
C GLU A 104 28.94 3.76 -17.05
N GLY A 105 27.69 4.19 -17.16
CA GLY A 105 27.09 4.71 -18.39
C GLY A 105 26.66 3.64 -19.40
N ARG A 106 26.83 2.34 -19.11
CA ARG A 106 26.39 1.25 -19.96
C ARG A 106 25.21 0.50 -19.34
N PHE A 107 24.04 0.68 -19.95
CA PHE A 107 22.80 0.09 -19.44
C PHE A 107 22.43 -1.20 -20.18
N ASP A 108 21.95 -2.21 -19.42
CA ASP A 108 21.34 -3.45 -19.93
C ASP A 108 19.97 -3.66 -19.28
N PHE A 109 18.91 -3.58 -20.07
CA PHE A 109 17.53 -3.72 -19.60
C PHE A 109 16.90 -5.08 -19.93
N LYS A 110 17.66 -6.08 -20.39
CA LYS A 110 17.12 -7.39 -20.79
C LYS A 110 16.33 -8.07 -19.67
N LEU A 111 16.77 -7.96 -18.42
CA LEU A 111 16.04 -8.51 -17.28
C LEU A 111 14.72 -7.76 -17.04
N VAL A 112 14.72 -6.44 -17.21
CA VAL A 112 13.52 -5.60 -17.08
C VAL A 112 12.52 -5.96 -18.17
N ASP A 113 12.96 -6.10 -19.42
CA ASP A 113 12.11 -6.49 -20.56
C ASP A 113 11.48 -7.86 -20.32
N GLY A 114 12.27 -8.86 -19.94
CA GLY A 114 11.78 -10.20 -19.66
C GLY A 114 10.84 -10.26 -18.45
N LEU A 115 11.05 -9.43 -17.43
CA LEU A 115 10.14 -9.29 -16.29
C LEU A 115 8.77 -8.73 -16.72
N ILE A 116 8.78 -7.69 -17.55
CA ILE A 116 7.56 -7.07 -18.08
C ILE A 116 6.82 -8.04 -19.01
N GLU A 117 7.52 -8.75 -19.89
CA GLU A 117 6.93 -9.75 -20.78
C GLU A 117 6.30 -10.90 -19.99
N GLY A 118 7.03 -11.46 -19.01
CA GLY A 118 6.52 -12.53 -18.17
C GLY A 118 5.27 -12.13 -17.38
N ALA A 119 5.21 -10.91 -16.86
CA ALA A 119 4.01 -10.40 -16.20
C ALA A 119 2.84 -10.28 -17.19
N ARG A 120 3.06 -9.76 -18.40
CA ARG A 120 2.04 -9.62 -19.44
C ARG A 120 1.46 -10.96 -19.90
N GLU A 121 2.32 -11.93 -20.16
CA GLU A 121 1.92 -13.28 -20.58
C GLU A 121 1.02 -13.96 -19.54
N ASN A 122 1.18 -13.60 -18.28
CA ASN A 122 0.43 -14.13 -17.15
C ASN A 122 -0.69 -13.20 -16.64
N ASN A 123 -1.01 -12.13 -17.39
CA ASN A 123 -2.02 -11.14 -17.03
C ASN A 123 -1.82 -10.53 -15.63
N LEU A 124 -0.58 -10.31 -15.24
CA LEU A 124 -0.17 -9.66 -14.01
C LEU A 124 0.37 -8.26 -14.29
N ARG A 125 0.24 -7.37 -13.30
CA ARG A 125 0.89 -6.06 -13.27
C ARG A 125 2.14 -6.14 -12.43
N LEU A 126 2.97 -5.09 -12.49
CA LEU A 126 4.22 -4.99 -11.75
C LEU A 126 4.26 -3.72 -10.89
N VAL A 127 4.87 -3.85 -9.74
CA VAL A 127 5.43 -2.74 -8.98
C VAL A 127 6.94 -2.95 -8.98
N VAL A 128 7.68 -2.02 -9.55
CA VAL A 128 9.14 -2.11 -9.65
C VAL A 128 9.77 -1.61 -8.36
N LEU A 129 10.68 -2.40 -7.77
CA LEU A 129 11.45 -2.04 -6.60
C LEU A 129 12.85 -1.62 -7.07
N TRP A 130 13.15 -0.32 -7.05
CA TRP A 130 14.48 0.20 -7.35
C TRP A 130 15.41 -0.02 -6.17
N PHE A 131 16.31 -0.99 -6.29
CA PHE A 131 17.39 -1.21 -5.34
C PHE A 131 18.63 -0.49 -5.86
N GLY A 132 18.73 0.79 -5.51
CA GLY A 132 19.81 1.69 -5.89
C GLY A 132 20.92 1.72 -4.85
N SER A 133 20.96 2.79 -4.08
CA SER A 133 22.01 3.03 -3.08
C SER A 133 21.82 2.22 -1.80
N TRP A 134 20.58 1.83 -1.44
CA TRP A 134 20.31 1.15 -0.16
C TRP A 134 19.34 -0.02 -0.28
N LYS A 135 19.59 -1.05 0.56
CA LYS A 135 18.68 -2.13 0.92
C LYS A 135 18.93 -2.53 2.37
N ASN A 136 17.88 -2.50 3.23
CA ASN A 136 17.96 -2.85 4.65
C ASN A 136 19.06 -2.07 5.40
N GLY A 137 19.16 -0.76 5.17
CA GLY A 137 20.17 0.10 5.76
C GLY A 137 21.62 -0.21 5.34
N LYS A 138 21.82 -1.00 4.28
CA LYS A 138 23.14 -1.37 3.73
C LYS A 138 23.22 -1.03 2.25
N SER A 139 24.44 -0.92 1.74
CA SER A 139 24.73 -0.62 0.35
C SER A 139 25.36 -1.83 -0.33
N THR A 140 24.50 -2.67 -0.95
CA THR A 140 24.91 -3.95 -1.55
C THR A 140 24.47 -4.13 -3.00
N TYR A 141 23.50 -3.35 -3.51
CA TYR A 141 22.94 -3.48 -4.85
C TYR A 141 23.47 -2.46 -5.87
N GLN A 142 24.37 -1.59 -5.45
CA GLN A 142 25.06 -0.70 -6.38
C GLN A 142 26.16 -1.45 -7.16
N PRO A 143 26.52 -0.96 -8.39
CA PRO A 143 27.53 -1.62 -9.21
C PRO A 143 28.92 -1.67 -8.57
N LEU A 144 29.76 -2.59 -9.04
CA LEU A 144 31.13 -2.75 -8.52
C LEU A 144 31.98 -1.48 -8.69
N TRP A 145 31.78 -0.71 -9.77
CA TRP A 145 32.51 0.53 -9.97
C TRP A 145 32.17 1.63 -8.92
N VAL A 146 30.97 1.58 -8.33
CA VAL A 146 30.57 2.39 -7.16
C VAL A 146 31.24 1.84 -5.89
N LYS A 147 31.05 0.53 -5.62
CA LYS A 147 31.59 -0.15 -4.43
C LYS A 147 33.10 0.01 -4.28
N ALA A 148 33.82 -0.03 -5.39
CA ALA A 148 35.28 0.02 -5.42
C ALA A 148 35.87 1.44 -5.32
N ASN A 149 35.07 2.51 -5.42
CA ASN A 149 35.55 3.89 -5.45
C ASN A 149 35.00 4.72 -4.28
N GLN A 150 35.42 4.40 -3.07
CA GLN A 150 34.94 5.09 -1.85
C GLN A 150 35.40 6.57 -1.76
N ALA A 151 36.40 6.97 -2.52
CA ALA A 151 36.81 8.38 -2.60
C ALA A 151 35.74 9.23 -3.30
N ARG A 152 35.11 8.67 -4.35
CA ARG A 152 34.00 9.31 -5.09
C ARG A 152 32.63 9.01 -4.44
N PHE A 153 32.47 7.81 -3.90
CA PHE A 153 31.22 7.32 -3.30
C PHE A 153 31.44 6.99 -1.82
N PRO A 154 31.45 8.01 -0.95
CA PRO A 154 31.83 7.84 0.44
C PRO A 154 30.80 7.04 1.23
N LEU A 155 31.29 6.31 2.25
CA LEU A 155 30.47 5.56 3.17
C LEU A 155 30.19 6.37 4.45
N VAL A 156 29.09 6.04 5.11
CA VAL A 156 28.74 6.50 6.46
C VAL A 156 29.91 6.21 7.41
N LYS A 157 30.20 7.13 8.33
CA LYS A 157 31.20 6.96 9.39
C LYS A 157 30.55 6.80 10.75
N SER A 158 31.07 5.88 11.55
CA SER A 158 30.75 5.80 12.97
C SER A 158 31.33 7.00 13.75
N GLU A 159 30.93 7.15 15.01
CA GLU A 159 31.48 8.19 15.91
C GLU A 159 33.01 8.07 16.05
N GLU A 160 33.56 6.86 16.01
CA GLU A 160 35.02 6.60 16.06
C GLU A 160 35.70 6.71 14.67
N GLY A 161 34.99 7.09 13.62
CA GLY A 161 35.51 7.27 12.26
C GLY A 161 35.60 5.98 11.42
N ARG A 162 35.08 4.85 11.90
CA ARG A 162 35.01 3.60 11.14
C ARG A 162 34.01 3.72 9.99
N SER A 163 34.36 3.21 8.80
CA SER A 163 33.38 3.11 7.70
C SER A 163 32.37 2.01 7.97
N LEU A 164 31.09 2.34 7.79
CA LEU A 164 30.00 1.38 7.76
C LEU A 164 29.73 0.93 6.31
N ASN A 165 29.14 -0.25 6.11
CA ASN A 165 28.79 -0.71 4.76
C ASN A 165 27.48 -0.07 4.28
N THR A 166 27.46 1.25 4.23
CA THR A 166 26.30 2.06 3.86
C THR A 166 26.81 3.33 3.21
N LEU A 167 26.36 3.63 1.98
CA LEU A 167 26.66 4.90 1.32
C LEU A 167 26.07 6.05 2.11
N THR A 168 26.84 7.13 2.26
CA THR A 168 26.31 8.31 2.95
C THR A 168 25.33 9.09 2.07
N PRO A 169 24.20 9.56 2.61
CA PRO A 169 23.28 10.42 1.86
C PRO A 169 23.83 11.82 1.62
N PHE A 170 25.04 12.14 2.15
CA PHE A 170 25.76 13.39 1.93
C PHE A 170 26.74 13.34 0.74
N GLY A 171 26.74 12.26 -0.03
CA GLY A 171 27.59 12.09 -1.22
C GLY A 171 26.90 12.56 -2.49
N ASP A 172 27.23 13.76 -2.98
CA ASP A 172 26.62 14.30 -4.22
C ASP A 172 26.83 13.40 -5.43
N ALA A 173 28.04 12.86 -5.61
CA ALA A 173 28.34 11.94 -6.71
C ALA A 173 27.51 10.64 -6.65
N THR A 174 27.21 10.15 -5.45
CA THR A 174 26.32 9.00 -5.26
C THR A 174 24.90 9.34 -5.73
N CYS A 175 24.37 10.45 -5.23
CA CYS A 175 23.02 10.91 -5.57
C CYS A 175 22.86 11.17 -7.08
N GLU A 176 23.84 11.80 -7.72
CA GLU A 176 23.83 12.08 -9.17
C GLU A 176 23.92 10.81 -10.01
N SER A 177 24.72 9.84 -9.59
CA SER A 177 24.87 8.58 -10.31
C SER A 177 23.62 7.71 -10.18
N ASP A 178 23.04 7.61 -8.98
CA ASP A 178 21.79 6.91 -8.73
C ASP A 178 20.62 7.54 -9.51
N ALA A 179 20.45 8.86 -9.40
CA ALA A 179 19.43 9.60 -10.14
C ALA A 179 19.53 9.40 -11.66
N ARG A 180 20.75 9.38 -12.20
CA ARG A 180 20.99 9.10 -13.63
C ARG A 180 20.59 7.67 -14.01
N ALA A 181 20.95 6.69 -13.19
CA ALA A 181 20.61 5.29 -13.43
C ALA A 181 19.09 5.07 -13.33
N PHE A 182 18.47 5.63 -12.31
CA PHE A 182 17.02 5.59 -12.14
C PHE A 182 16.26 6.29 -13.29
N ALA A 183 16.73 7.46 -13.72
CA ALA A 183 16.16 8.15 -14.89
C ALA A 183 16.27 7.31 -16.16
N ALA A 184 17.39 6.60 -16.37
CA ALA A 184 17.55 5.69 -17.51
C ALA A 184 16.56 4.52 -17.46
N LEU A 185 16.34 3.92 -16.27
CA LEU A 185 15.30 2.90 -16.09
C LEU A 185 13.91 3.46 -16.40
N MET A 186 13.55 4.61 -15.85
CA MET A 186 12.22 5.20 -16.05
C MET A 186 11.95 5.58 -17.52
N ARG A 187 12.97 6.06 -18.23
CA ARG A 187 12.89 6.29 -19.67
C ARG A 187 12.64 4.99 -20.43
N HIS A 188 13.38 3.94 -20.10
CA HIS A 188 13.19 2.62 -20.70
C HIS A 188 11.77 2.09 -20.45
N LEU A 189 11.27 2.16 -19.20
CA LEU A 189 9.90 1.77 -18.86
C LEU A 189 8.86 2.54 -19.68
N ARG A 190 9.03 3.85 -19.87
CA ARG A 190 8.15 4.64 -20.75
C ARG A 190 8.16 4.12 -22.18
N GLU A 191 9.33 3.80 -22.74
CA GLU A 191 9.49 3.32 -24.11
C GLU A 191 8.83 1.96 -24.32
N VAL A 192 8.99 1.00 -23.39
CA VAL A 192 8.52 -0.38 -23.57
C VAL A 192 7.14 -0.64 -22.98
N ASP A 193 6.71 0.16 -22.01
CA ASP A 193 5.46 -0.05 -21.24
C ASP A 193 4.49 1.13 -21.21
N GLY A 194 4.89 2.32 -21.67
CA GLY A 194 4.12 3.55 -21.55
C GLY A 194 2.72 3.55 -22.17
N ARG A 195 2.39 2.55 -23.01
CA ARG A 195 1.06 2.35 -23.59
C ARG A 195 0.32 1.13 -23.02
N ARG A 196 0.99 0.31 -22.21
CA ARG A 196 0.43 -0.95 -21.70
C ARG A 196 0.21 -0.94 -20.20
N HIS A 197 0.88 -0.02 -19.50
CA HIS A 197 0.77 0.18 -18.07
C HIS A 197 0.91 -1.11 -17.24
N THR A 198 1.81 -2.01 -17.68
CA THR A 198 2.13 -3.22 -16.92
C THR A 198 2.76 -2.85 -15.59
N VAL A 199 3.62 -1.82 -15.59
CA VAL A 199 4.21 -1.23 -14.38
C VAL A 199 3.26 -0.17 -13.81
N LEU A 200 2.85 -0.36 -12.57
CA LEU A 200 1.87 0.48 -11.89
C LEU A 200 2.48 1.62 -11.08
N MET A 201 3.53 1.29 -10.34
CA MET A 201 4.20 2.15 -9.37
C MET A 201 5.67 1.75 -9.28
N VAL A 202 6.48 2.63 -8.70
CA VAL A 202 7.90 2.35 -8.44
C VAL A 202 8.23 2.67 -6.98
N GLN A 203 8.87 1.73 -6.29
CA GLN A 203 9.55 1.99 -5.02
C GLN A 203 10.90 2.61 -5.32
N VAL A 204 11.22 3.70 -4.65
CA VAL A 204 12.52 4.37 -4.76
C VAL A 204 13.34 4.01 -3.53
N GLU A 205 14.42 3.27 -3.72
CA GLU A 205 15.25 2.67 -2.67
C GLU A 205 14.48 1.63 -1.84
N ASN A 206 15.16 0.98 -0.90
CA ASN A 206 14.52 0.04 0.01
C ASN A 206 15.08 0.16 1.42
N GLU A 207 14.19 0.39 2.41
CA GLU A 207 14.50 0.43 3.84
C GLU A 207 15.79 1.20 4.14
N MET A 208 15.91 2.39 3.54
CA MET A 208 17.09 3.25 3.70
C MET A 208 17.21 3.77 5.14
N GLY A 209 18.42 4.04 5.56
CA GLY A 209 18.75 4.58 6.87
C GLY A 209 20.11 4.07 7.37
N VAL A 210 20.58 4.60 8.49
CA VAL A 210 21.84 4.20 9.10
C VAL A 210 21.59 3.12 10.14
N LEU A 211 22.30 1.99 10.04
CA LEU A 211 22.39 0.96 11.07
C LEU A 211 23.73 1.07 11.82
N GLU A 212 23.76 0.64 13.07
CA GLU A 212 24.94 0.64 13.96
C GLU A 212 25.29 2.01 14.54
N GLU A 213 24.74 3.12 13.96
CA GLU A 213 24.87 4.49 14.46
C GLU A 213 23.53 5.22 14.34
N SER A 214 23.31 6.22 15.19
CA SER A 214 22.10 7.06 15.14
C SER A 214 22.09 8.03 13.97
N ARG A 215 23.29 8.42 13.48
CA ARG A 215 23.49 9.28 12.31
C ARG A 215 24.84 9.01 11.64
N ASP A 216 25.10 9.65 10.52
CA ASP A 216 26.43 9.72 9.94
C ASP A 216 27.31 10.74 10.71
N TYR A 217 28.50 10.32 11.13
CA TYR A 217 29.50 11.15 11.78
C TYR A 217 30.63 11.55 10.82
N GLY A 218 30.50 11.32 9.52
CA GLY A 218 31.43 11.77 8.50
C GLY A 218 31.57 13.30 8.45
N ALA A 219 32.66 13.80 7.86
CA ALA A 219 32.98 15.22 7.86
C ALA A 219 31.90 16.10 7.19
N ALA A 220 31.29 15.63 6.10
CA ALA A 220 30.19 16.34 5.43
C ALA A 220 28.95 16.40 6.33
N ALA A 221 28.53 15.25 6.86
CA ALA A 221 27.39 15.14 7.78
C ALA A 221 27.59 16.01 9.03
N SER A 222 28.77 15.95 9.64
CA SER A 222 29.08 16.72 10.86
C SER A 222 29.08 18.24 10.62
N ARG A 223 29.53 18.72 9.46
CA ARG A 223 29.40 20.13 9.10
C ARG A 223 27.96 20.60 8.98
N GLU A 224 27.11 19.83 8.27
CA GLU A 224 25.69 20.15 8.14
C GLU A 224 24.96 20.05 9.48
N PHE A 225 25.27 19.04 10.30
CA PHE A 225 24.68 18.88 11.63
C PHE A 225 25.00 20.06 12.57
N SER A 226 26.18 20.62 12.45
CA SER A 226 26.60 21.81 13.24
C SER A 226 26.01 23.12 12.71
N GLY A 227 25.45 23.11 11.52
CA GLY A 227 24.83 24.27 10.89
C GLY A 227 23.38 24.48 11.33
N PRO A 228 22.72 25.50 10.77
CA PRO A 228 21.31 25.77 11.02
C PRO A 228 20.43 24.71 10.31
N VAL A 229 19.24 24.47 10.90
CA VAL A 229 18.18 23.72 10.21
C VAL A 229 17.79 24.49 8.94
N PRO A 230 17.65 23.84 7.77
CA PRO A 230 17.26 24.50 6.54
C PRO A 230 15.93 25.26 6.68
N ALA A 231 15.88 26.49 6.16
CA ALA A 231 14.67 27.34 6.22
C ALA A 231 13.46 26.64 5.58
N GLU A 232 13.68 25.94 4.48
CA GLU A 232 12.65 25.15 3.78
C GLU A 232 11.94 24.14 4.71
N LEU A 233 12.67 23.43 5.56
CA LEU A 233 12.09 22.54 6.56
C LEU A 233 11.31 23.33 7.62
N MET A 234 11.88 24.42 8.13
CA MET A 234 11.24 25.22 9.17
C MET A 234 9.95 25.89 8.67
N ASP A 235 9.96 26.38 7.44
CA ASP A 235 8.77 26.97 6.78
C ASP A 235 7.67 25.91 6.60
N TYR A 236 8.03 24.68 6.20
CA TYR A 236 7.08 23.57 6.11
C TYR A 236 6.45 23.24 7.47
N LEU A 237 7.27 23.09 8.52
CA LEU A 237 6.78 22.77 9.87
C LEU A 237 5.87 23.88 10.40
N ALA A 238 6.21 25.14 10.17
CA ALA A 238 5.39 26.28 10.58
C ALA A 238 4.05 26.31 9.84
N ALA A 239 4.05 26.07 8.53
CA ALA A 239 2.84 26.03 7.71
C ALA A 239 1.89 24.87 8.05
N HIS A 240 2.42 23.75 8.56
CA HIS A 240 1.66 22.53 8.87
C HIS A 240 1.58 22.22 10.36
N LYS A 241 1.82 23.19 11.24
CA LYS A 241 1.96 23.00 12.70
C LYS A 241 0.85 22.14 13.31
N ASP A 242 -0.40 22.40 12.94
CA ASP A 242 -1.57 21.70 13.48
C ASP A 242 -1.80 20.30 12.86
N ALA A 243 -1.14 20.03 11.74
CA ALA A 243 -1.21 18.77 11.00
C ALA A 243 0.02 17.87 11.20
N LEU A 244 1.00 18.30 12.00
CA LEU A 244 2.17 17.48 12.32
C LEU A 244 1.79 16.25 13.13
N VAL A 245 2.52 15.16 12.92
CA VAL A 245 2.40 13.99 13.79
C VAL A 245 2.66 14.38 15.25
N PRO A 246 1.93 13.80 16.21
CA PRO A 246 2.03 14.20 17.62
C PRO A 246 3.46 14.19 18.14
N GLU A 247 4.23 13.17 17.81
CA GLU A 247 5.59 12.96 18.29
C GLU A 247 6.52 14.14 17.88
N LEU A 248 6.42 14.59 16.63
CA LEU A 248 7.22 15.71 16.12
C LEU A 248 6.70 17.06 16.64
N ARG A 249 5.39 17.27 16.67
CA ARG A 249 4.77 18.50 17.15
C ARG A 249 5.11 18.76 18.62
N ASP A 250 4.96 17.72 19.45
CA ASP A 250 5.18 17.81 20.90
C ASP A 250 6.66 18.02 21.21
N LEU A 251 7.56 17.35 20.48
CA LEU A 251 9.00 17.58 20.55
C LEU A 251 9.36 19.03 20.20
N TRP A 252 8.89 19.53 19.06
CA TRP A 252 9.18 20.91 18.61
C TRP A 252 8.61 21.94 19.59
N THR A 253 7.43 21.68 20.15
CA THR A 253 6.83 22.55 21.17
C THR A 253 7.65 22.54 22.47
N ALA A 254 8.11 21.39 22.93
CA ALA A 254 8.95 21.26 24.13
C ALA A 254 10.28 22.02 23.98
N ASN A 255 10.79 22.14 22.75
CA ASN A 255 11.99 22.93 22.44
C ASN A 255 11.68 24.41 22.09
N GLY A 256 10.50 24.92 22.44
CA GLY A 256 10.10 26.31 22.33
C GLY A 256 9.57 26.72 20.96
N SER A 257 9.19 25.78 20.11
CA SER A 257 8.68 26.02 18.74
C SER A 257 9.55 27.02 17.95
N ARG A 258 10.86 26.86 18.03
CA ARG A 258 11.83 27.78 17.41
C ARG A 258 11.64 27.81 15.90
N ALA A 259 11.63 29.00 15.31
CA ALA A 259 11.53 29.21 13.86
C ALA A 259 12.88 29.04 13.14
N SER A 260 13.98 29.02 13.88
CA SER A 260 15.36 28.85 13.36
C SER A 260 16.30 28.45 14.49
N GLY A 261 17.45 27.93 14.16
CA GLY A 261 18.50 27.51 15.09
C GLY A 261 19.30 26.34 14.51
N THR A 262 20.26 25.88 15.28
CA THR A 262 20.94 24.61 14.98
C THR A 262 20.01 23.45 15.20
N TRP A 263 20.33 22.29 14.64
CA TRP A 263 19.52 21.07 14.76
C TRP A 263 19.21 20.73 16.23
N THR A 264 20.21 20.81 17.11
CA THR A 264 20.06 20.55 18.56
C THR A 264 19.20 21.59 19.27
N GLU A 265 19.28 22.85 18.88
CA GLU A 265 18.44 23.92 19.47
C GLU A 265 16.97 23.77 19.09
N VAL A 266 16.68 23.25 17.90
CA VAL A 266 15.32 23.12 17.37
C VAL A 266 14.67 21.79 17.80
N PHE A 267 15.42 20.69 17.76
CA PHE A 267 14.88 19.34 17.96
C PHE A 267 15.41 18.59 19.20
N GLY A 268 16.23 19.24 20.02
CA GLY A 268 16.73 18.67 21.27
C GLY A 268 17.98 17.79 21.09
N PRO A 269 18.30 16.94 22.08
CA PRO A 269 19.57 16.22 22.11
C PRO A 269 19.62 15.04 21.14
N GLY A 270 20.83 14.75 20.64
CA GLY A 270 21.16 13.53 19.91
C GLY A 270 21.65 12.40 20.82
N LYS A 271 22.19 11.35 20.21
CA LYS A 271 22.82 10.23 20.91
C LYS A 271 23.92 10.74 21.85
N PRO A 272 23.91 10.34 23.14
CA PRO A 272 25.00 10.68 24.05
C PRO A 272 26.35 10.19 23.50
N ALA A 273 27.38 11.03 23.59
CA ALA A 273 28.73 10.68 23.15
C ALA A 273 29.23 9.37 23.79
N GLY A 274 29.83 8.51 23.01
CA GLY A 274 30.32 7.21 23.45
C GLY A 274 29.23 6.16 23.74
N LYS A 275 27.95 6.46 23.52
CA LYS A 275 26.88 5.48 23.63
C LYS A 275 26.95 4.52 22.45
N VAL A 276 27.30 3.28 22.72
CA VAL A 276 27.37 2.21 21.71
C VAL A 276 25.97 1.73 21.35
N ILE A 277 25.65 1.65 20.07
CA ILE A 277 24.44 1.00 19.55
C ILE A 277 24.78 -0.47 19.30
N PRO A 278 24.06 -1.41 19.93
CA PRO A 278 24.34 -2.82 19.76
C PRO A 278 23.97 -3.28 18.34
N VAL A 279 24.93 -3.88 17.65
CA VAL A 279 24.72 -4.49 16.32
C VAL A 279 23.95 -5.78 16.49
N ARG A 280 22.71 -5.85 15.96
CA ARG A 280 21.84 -7.05 15.98
C ARG A 280 21.51 -7.61 17.37
N THR A 281 21.74 -6.88 18.42
CA THR A 281 21.29 -7.26 19.75
C THR A 281 20.13 -6.35 20.16
N LEU A 282 19.21 -6.94 20.91
CA LEU A 282 18.11 -6.23 21.54
C LEU A 282 18.61 -4.95 22.23
N CYS A 283 17.87 -3.90 22.15
CA CYS A 283 18.13 -2.73 22.98
C CYS A 283 18.35 -3.19 24.43
N PRO A 284 19.28 -2.58 25.20
CA PRO A 284 19.37 -2.88 26.63
C PRO A 284 17.96 -2.79 27.22
N PRO A 285 17.61 -3.68 28.14
CA PRO A 285 16.27 -3.73 28.66
C PRO A 285 15.85 -2.33 29.11
N MET A 286 14.87 -1.76 28.41
CA MET A 286 14.09 -0.65 28.92
C MET A 286 13.34 -1.20 30.14
N THR A 287 13.08 -0.38 31.14
CA THR A 287 12.13 -0.78 32.18
C THR A 287 10.77 -1.05 31.52
N GLU A 288 9.98 -1.93 32.11
CA GLU A 288 8.66 -2.30 31.59
C GLU A 288 7.79 -1.06 31.30
N GLN A 289 7.94 -0.02 32.12
CA GLN A 289 7.25 1.26 31.97
C GLN A 289 7.78 2.11 30.81
N GLU A 290 9.08 2.05 30.51
CA GLU A 290 9.67 2.68 29.31
C GLU A 290 9.27 1.91 28.05
N HIS A 291 9.13 0.59 28.12
CA HIS A 291 8.61 -0.23 27.02
C HIS A 291 7.15 0.10 26.68
N GLU A 292 6.30 0.36 27.66
CA GLU A 292 4.89 0.61 27.40
C GLU A 292 4.59 2.04 26.91
N THR A 293 5.37 3.01 27.31
CA THR A 293 5.05 4.43 27.10
C THR A 293 5.93 5.16 26.11
N ALA A 294 7.14 4.69 25.86
CA ALA A 294 8.16 5.48 25.14
C ALA A 294 8.78 4.80 23.90
N TRP A 295 8.61 3.47 23.71
CA TRP A 295 9.34 2.77 22.64
C TRP A 295 9.00 3.25 21.21
N ARG A 296 7.85 3.89 21.02
CA ARG A 296 7.43 4.53 19.75
C ARG A 296 7.77 6.02 19.68
N GLY A 297 8.43 6.55 20.70
CA GLY A 297 8.87 7.92 20.73
C GLY A 297 10.09 8.19 19.87
N LEU A 298 10.44 9.46 19.77
CA LEU A 298 11.69 9.90 19.15
C LEU A 298 12.82 9.80 20.18
N PHE A 299 13.63 8.75 20.09
CA PHE A 299 14.88 8.64 20.80
C PHE A 299 15.97 9.40 20.02
N TRP A 300 16.81 10.15 20.73
CA TRP A 300 17.83 10.99 20.12
C TRP A 300 17.28 11.78 18.93
N PRO A 301 16.23 12.57 19.18
CA PRO A 301 15.35 13.07 18.12
C PRO A 301 16.07 13.82 17.04
N VAL A 302 17.09 14.60 17.40
CA VAL A 302 17.82 15.40 16.41
C VAL A 302 18.57 14.52 15.41
N ASP A 303 19.13 13.37 15.83
CA ASP A 303 19.86 12.49 14.94
C ASP A 303 18.91 11.86 13.91
N GLU A 304 17.76 11.35 14.37
CA GLU A 304 16.74 10.75 13.51
C GLU A 304 16.16 11.76 12.51
N ILE A 305 15.78 12.95 12.99
CA ILE A 305 15.20 14.00 12.14
C ILE A 305 16.21 14.50 11.11
N PHE A 306 17.47 14.68 11.52
CA PHE A 306 18.56 15.08 10.63
C PHE A 306 18.79 14.06 9.51
N MET A 307 18.86 12.78 9.86
CA MET A 307 19.03 11.71 8.87
C MET A 307 17.80 11.58 7.98
N ALA A 308 16.58 11.66 8.54
CA ALA A 308 15.34 11.61 7.77
C ALA A 308 15.28 12.73 6.72
N TRP A 309 15.67 13.95 7.09
CA TRP A 309 15.77 15.06 6.15
C TRP A 309 16.74 14.77 5.01
N ARG A 310 17.93 14.26 5.32
CA ARG A 310 18.96 14.01 4.30
C ARG A 310 18.60 12.85 3.38
N TYR A 311 18.06 11.74 3.91
CA TYR A 311 17.55 10.65 3.07
C TYR A 311 16.38 11.12 2.21
N ALA A 312 15.43 11.87 2.76
CA ALA A 312 14.32 12.43 2.00
C ALA A 312 14.80 13.32 0.83
N ARG A 313 15.77 14.23 1.06
CA ARG A 313 16.33 15.08 0.00
C ARG A 313 17.07 14.29 -1.08
N PHE A 314 17.82 13.27 -0.71
CA PHE A 314 18.48 12.38 -1.67
C PHE A 314 17.44 11.64 -2.54
N VAL A 315 16.49 10.98 -1.88
CA VAL A 315 15.43 10.22 -2.57
C VAL A 315 14.57 11.13 -3.44
N ASN A 316 14.28 12.35 -3.01
CA ASN A 316 13.54 13.32 -3.82
C ASN A 316 14.27 13.61 -5.14
N LYS A 317 15.59 13.82 -5.09
CA LYS A 317 16.39 14.07 -6.31
C LYS A 317 16.36 12.88 -7.26
N VAL A 318 16.46 11.66 -6.74
CA VAL A 318 16.33 10.43 -7.54
C VAL A 318 14.92 10.32 -8.13
N ALA A 319 13.89 10.51 -7.31
CA ALA A 319 12.50 10.44 -7.74
C ALA A 319 12.14 11.50 -8.78
N GLU A 320 12.58 12.76 -8.62
CA GLU A 320 12.36 13.84 -9.59
C GLU A 320 12.99 13.51 -10.95
N ALA A 321 14.22 12.98 -10.95
CA ALA A 321 14.89 12.57 -12.18
C ALA A 321 14.09 11.47 -12.92
N GLY A 322 13.57 10.49 -12.19
CA GLY A 322 12.73 9.44 -12.77
C GLY A 322 11.36 9.94 -13.24
N ARG A 323 10.69 10.79 -12.45
CA ARG A 323 9.38 11.37 -12.81
C ARG A 323 9.44 12.26 -14.05
N ALA A 324 10.55 12.93 -14.28
CA ALA A 324 10.76 13.72 -15.49
C ALA A 324 10.76 12.85 -16.76
N GLU A 325 11.14 11.59 -16.64
CA GLU A 325 11.12 10.62 -17.75
C GLU A 325 9.78 9.90 -17.88
N TYR A 326 9.25 9.38 -16.76
CA TYR A 326 7.96 8.68 -16.74
C TYR A 326 7.24 8.90 -15.38
N PRO A 327 6.13 9.65 -15.35
CA PRO A 327 5.53 10.12 -14.11
C PRO A 327 4.65 9.06 -13.40
N LEU A 328 5.15 7.86 -13.20
CA LEU A 328 4.48 6.84 -12.39
C LEU A 328 4.41 7.26 -10.92
N PRO A 329 3.42 6.79 -10.15
CA PRO A 329 3.41 6.93 -8.70
C PRO A 329 4.67 6.33 -8.09
N MET A 330 5.27 7.05 -7.15
CA MET A 330 6.46 6.61 -6.45
C MET A 330 6.22 6.55 -4.94
N TYR A 331 6.78 5.54 -4.30
CA TYR A 331 6.73 5.35 -2.86
C TYR A 331 8.09 4.96 -2.29
N VAL A 332 8.21 5.05 -0.98
CA VAL A 332 9.34 4.53 -0.21
C VAL A 332 8.82 3.60 0.88
N ASN A 333 9.62 2.61 1.26
CA ASN A 333 9.33 1.72 2.37
C ASN A 333 10.35 1.84 3.49
N THR A 334 10.04 1.29 4.66
CA THR A 334 10.94 1.31 5.80
C THR A 334 10.77 0.10 6.71
N TRP A 335 11.90 -0.37 7.23
CA TRP A 335 11.98 -1.22 8.39
C TRP A 335 11.57 -0.42 9.63
N LEU A 336 10.51 -0.86 10.31
CA LEU A 336 9.91 -0.15 11.43
C LEU A 336 10.76 -0.16 12.69
N GLN A 337 10.63 0.92 13.48
CA GLN A 337 10.95 0.88 14.89
C GLN A 337 10.14 -0.23 15.58
N GLN A 338 10.77 -1.01 16.44
CA GLN A 338 10.16 -2.13 17.15
C GLN A 338 10.55 -2.06 18.63
N ARG A 339 9.82 -2.77 19.51
CA ARG A 339 10.11 -2.78 20.95
C ARG A 339 11.58 -3.09 21.26
N ASP A 340 12.10 -4.14 20.62
CA ASP A 340 13.48 -4.60 20.81
C ASP A 340 14.51 -3.82 19.97
N HIS A 341 14.04 -2.95 19.08
CA HIS A 341 14.81 -2.10 18.19
C HIS A 341 14.27 -0.67 18.23
N ALA A 342 14.22 -0.08 19.44
CA ALA A 342 13.58 1.21 19.66
C ALA A 342 14.48 2.41 19.34
N TRP A 343 15.81 2.22 19.33
CA TRP A 343 16.76 3.32 19.13
C TRP A 343 17.16 3.47 17.65
N PRO A 344 17.28 4.72 17.14
CA PRO A 344 17.88 4.97 15.83
C PRO A 344 19.23 4.26 15.71
N GLY A 345 19.42 3.49 14.63
CA GLY A 345 20.60 2.65 14.42
C GLY A 345 20.42 1.19 14.84
N THR A 346 19.43 0.84 15.68
CA THR A 346 18.97 -0.55 15.86
C THR A 346 17.93 -0.93 14.81
N TYR A 347 17.26 0.04 14.24
CA TYR A 347 16.56 0.02 12.95
C TYR A 347 17.20 1.11 12.07
N PRO A 348 16.99 1.13 10.74
CA PRO A 348 17.60 2.11 9.86
C PRO A 348 17.21 3.56 10.22
N SER A 349 18.11 4.30 10.89
CA SER A 349 17.88 5.68 11.32
C SER A 349 17.70 6.60 10.14
N GLY A 350 16.62 7.38 10.14
CA GLY A 350 16.30 8.34 9.09
C GLY A 350 15.40 7.80 7.98
N GLY A 351 14.97 6.53 8.04
CA GLY A 351 13.92 6.00 7.17
C GLY A 351 12.56 6.67 7.40
N PRO A 352 11.56 6.44 6.52
CA PRO A 352 10.23 7.07 6.62
C PRO A 352 9.34 6.43 7.69
N VAL A 353 9.85 6.31 8.92
CA VAL A 353 9.06 5.86 10.08
C VAL A 353 7.99 6.89 10.47
N PRO A 354 6.87 6.47 11.05
CA PRO A 354 5.70 7.34 11.28
C PRO A 354 6.00 8.62 12.06
N GLN A 355 6.92 8.60 13.02
CA GLN A 355 7.26 9.75 13.85
C GLN A 355 8.01 10.87 13.11
N VAL A 356 8.64 10.58 11.96
CA VAL A 356 9.33 11.57 11.12
C VAL A 356 8.66 11.76 9.75
N MET A 357 7.42 11.31 9.61
CA MET A 357 6.65 11.36 8.35
C MET A 357 6.61 12.78 7.76
N ASN A 358 6.40 13.82 8.57
CA ASN A 358 6.35 15.19 8.07
C ASN A 358 7.72 15.71 7.59
N ILE A 359 8.82 15.18 8.12
CA ILE A 359 10.18 15.49 7.62
C ILE A 359 10.34 14.90 6.21
N TRP A 360 9.86 13.68 5.99
CA TRP A 360 9.84 13.05 4.67
C TRP A 360 8.93 13.78 3.69
N GLN A 361 7.72 14.18 4.10
CA GLN A 361 6.80 14.95 3.25
C GLN A 361 7.40 16.30 2.85
N ALA A 362 8.11 16.96 3.77
CA ALA A 362 8.82 18.21 3.46
C ALA A 362 10.01 17.99 2.52
N GLY A 363 10.82 16.95 2.78
CA GLY A 363 12.08 16.69 2.08
C GLY A 363 11.93 15.98 0.74
N ALA A 364 10.85 15.21 0.54
CA ALA A 364 10.62 14.38 -0.64
C ALA A 364 9.23 14.54 -1.26
N PRO A 365 8.85 15.74 -1.73
CA PRO A 365 7.52 15.98 -2.32
C PRO A 365 7.25 15.19 -3.61
N ALA A 366 8.28 14.63 -4.25
CA ALA A 366 8.12 13.74 -5.40
C ALA A 366 7.60 12.35 -5.02
N ILE A 367 7.68 11.97 -3.75
CA ILE A 367 7.18 10.69 -3.22
C ILE A 367 5.72 10.86 -2.79
N GLY A 368 4.84 10.05 -3.37
CA GLY A 368 3.39 10.11 -3.13
C GLY A 368 2.91 9.27 -1.94
N ILE A 369 3.69 8.28 -1.50
CA ILE A 369 3.30 7.34 -0.45
C ILE A 369 4.53 7.04 0.42
N LEU A 370 4.36 7.13 1.73
CA LEU A 370 5.30 6.62 2.73
C LEU A 370 4.74 5.30 3.28
N SER A 371 5.49 4.22 3.17
CA SER A 371 5.03 2.86 3.51
C SER A 371 5.87 2.24 4.62
N GLY A 372 5.24 1.38 5.42
CA GLY A 372 5.91 0.54 6.40
C GLY A 372 5.89 -0.92 6.00
N ASP A 373 6.98 -1.64 6.29
CA ASP A 373 7.07 -3.08 6.18
C ASP A 373 6.57 -3.69 7.48
N ILE A 374 5.26 -4.02 7.48
CA ILE A 374 4.52 -4.24 8.73
C ILE A 374 4.47 -5.73 9.07
N TYR A 375 5.47 -6.18 9.83
CA TYR A 375 5.57 -7.55 10.35
C TYR A 375 5.24 -7.66 11.84
N VAL A 376 5.09 -6.52 12.53
CA VAL A 376 4.90 -6.44 13.97
C VAL A 376 3.52 -6.93 14.42
N PRO A 377 3.38 -7.40 15.67
CA PRO A 377 2.08 -7.80 16.22
C PRO A 377 1.05 -6.65 16.24
N GLU A 378 1.51 -5.43 16.45
CA GLU A 378 0.72 -4.19 16.54
C GLU A 378 0.31 -3.64 15.15
N PHE A 379 -0.05 -4.52 14.22
CA PHE A 379 -0.36 -4.19 12.83
C PHE A 379 -1.40 -3.06 12.67
N GLU A 380 -2.50 -3.14 13.44
CA GLU A 380 -3.60 -2.17 13.37
C GLU A 380 -3.14 -0.76 13.76
N GLU A 381 -2.32 -0.69 14.79
CA GLU A 381 -1.78 0.58 15.29
C GLU A 381 -0.77 1.18 14.30
N GLU A 382 0.11 0.37 13.70
CA GLU A 382 1.05 0.85 12.70
C GLU A 382 0.33 1.34 11.43
N CYS A 383 -0.69 0.63 10.95
CA CYS A 383 -1.52 1.12 9.85
C CYS A 383 -2.17 2.48 10.20
N ALA A 384 -2.72 2.62 11.41
CA ALA A 384 -3.32 3.88 11.86
C ALA A 384 -2.29 5.03 11.94
N ARG A 385 -1.02 4.73 12.25
CA ARG A 385 0.07 5.72 12.25
C ARG A 385 0.44 6.14 10.82
N TYR A 386 0.42 5.21 9.85
CA TYR A 386 0.77 5.52 8.46
C TYR A 386 -0.29 6.29 7.69
N VAL A 387 -1.56 6.23 8.07
CA VAL A 387 -2.62 7.04 7.43
C VAL A 387 -2.72 8.48 7.93
N ARG A 388 -1.85 8.87 8.88
CA ARG A 388 -1.79 10.26 9.37
C ARG A 388 -1.30 11.21 8.27
N CYS A 389 -1.57 12.49 8.46
CA CYS A 389 -1.10 13.58 7.59
C CYS A 389 -1.48 13.39 6.11
N GLY A 390 -2.61 12.73 5.83
CA GLY A 390 -3.12 12.51 4.48
C GLY A 390 -2.32 11.51 3.63
N ASN A 391 -1.41 10.77 4.25
CA ASN A 391 -0.66 9.71 3.58
C ASN A 391 -1.58 8.51 3.27
N PRO A 392 -1.64 8.02 2.03
CA PRO A 392 -2.42 6.83 1.71
C PRO A 392 -1.72 5.56 2.19
N LEU A 393 -2.51 4.53 2.56
CA LEU A 393 -1.95 3.26 3.01
C LEU A 393 -1.63 2.36 1.81
N PHE A 394 -0.38 2.00 1.69
CA PHE A 394 0.09 0.89 0.86
C PHE A 394 1.05 0.04 1.70
N ILE A 395 0.84 -1.26 1.74
CA ILE A 395 1.65 -2.19 2.53
C ILE A 395 2.47 -3.05 1.56
N PRO A 396 3.73 -2.64 1.26
CA PRO A 396 4.56 -3.31 0.27
C PRO A 396 5.16 -4.61 0.77
N GLU A 397 5.43 -4.69 2.08
CA GLU A 397 5.94 -5.90 2.71
C GLU A 397 5.14 -6.24 3.98
N SER A 398 4.76 -7.50 4.13
CA SER A 398 4.12 -8.05 5.32
C SER A 398 4.12 -9.59 5.29
N ARG A 399 3.36 -10.20 6.21
CA ARG A 399 3.18 -11.64 6.34
C ARG A 399 2.25 -12.18 5.25
N GLY A 400 2.54 -13.41 4.79
CA GLY A 400 1.68 -14.13 3.84
C GLY A 400 0.88 -15.30 4.46
N ASP A 401 0.97 -15.53 5.75
CA ASP A 401 0.26 -16.60 6.47
C ASP A 401 -1.24 -16.26 6.69
N ALA A 402 -1.95 -17.07 7.45
CA ALA A 402 -3.38 -16.86 7.76
C ALA A 402 -3.63 -15.52 8.48
N ARG A 403 -2.69 -15.05 9.31
CA ARG A 403 -2.76 -13.74 9.95
C ARG A 403 -2.64 -12.63 8.89
N GLY A 404 -1.69 -12.74 7.96
CA GLY A 404 -1.54 -11.81 6.84
C GLY A 404 -2.76 -11.77 5.93
N ALA A 405 -3.41 -12.91 5.69
CA ALA A 405 -4.66 -12.98 4.93
C ALA A 405 -5.80 -12.15 5.57
N ALA A 406 -5.95 -12.23 6.90
CA ALA A 406 -6.90 -11.41 7.64
C ALA A 406 -6.50 -9.91 7.61
N GLN A 407 -5.22 -9.60 7.80
CA GLN A 407 -4.69 -8.24 7.76
C GLN A 407 -4.94 -7.55 6.42
N ALA A 408 -4.82 -8.27 5.30
CA ALA A 408 -5.11 -7.73 3.97
C ALA A 408 -6.58 -7.28 3.84
N ILE A 409 -7.54 -8.13 4.21
CA ILE A 409 -8.98 -7.80 4.17
C ILE A 409 -9.26 -6.59 5.06
N TRP A 410 -8.69 -6.58 6.26
CA TRP A 410 -8.88 -5.49 7.21
C TRP A 410 -8.30 -4.16 6.68
N ALA A 411 -7.10 -4.17 6.13
CA ALA A 411 -6.45 -2.96 5.61
C ALA A 411 -7.27 -2.33 4.46
N PHE A 412 -7.81 -3.15 3.55
CA PHE A 412 -8.69 -2.69 2.48
C PHE A 412 -9.97 -2.05 3.01
N GLY A 413 -10.60 -2.66 4.01
CA GLY A 413 -11.89 -2.18 4.52
C GLY A 413 -11.79 -1.09 5.57
N ARG A 414 -10.71 -1.05 6.35
CA ARG A 414 -10.58 -0.13 7.49
C ARG A 414 -9.88 1.17 7.13
N HIS A 415 -8.88 1.11 6.26
CA HIS A 415 -8.02 2.23 5.92
C HIS A 415 -7.95 2.53 4.42
N ASP A 416 -8.88 1.99 3.64
CA ASP A 416 -8.93 2.23 2.20
C ASP A 416 -7.58 1.94 1.52
N ALA A 417 -6.85 0.90 1.96
CA ALA A 417 -5.52 0.61 1.49
C ALA A 417 -5.49 0.45 -0.04
N ILE A 418 -4.48 1.03 -0.69
CA ILE A 418 -4.22 0.87 -2.13
C ILE A 418 -3.85 -0.57 -2.45
N GLY A 419 -3.11 -1.22 -1.55
CA GLY A 419 -2.64 -2.59 -1.74
C GLY A 419 -2.05 -3.21 -0.49
N TYR A 420 -1.92 -4.53 -0.56
CA TYR A 420 -1.25 -5.38 0.43
C TYR A 420 -0.37 -6.39 -0.30
N SER A 421 0.86 -6.61 0.17
CA SER A 421 1.84 -7.46 -0.52
C SER A 421 2.72 -8.21 0.50
N PRO A 422 2.55 -9.52 0.68
CA PRO A 422 3.49 -10.29 1.48
C PRO A 422 4.82 -10.47 0.75
N PHE A 423 5.90 -10.49 1.53
CA PHE A 423 7.27 -10.72 1.03
C PHE A 423 7.59 -12.20 0.87
N GLY A 424 8.45 -12.53 -0.10
CA GLY A 424 9.00 -13.86 -0.30
C GLY A 424 7.98 -14.87 -0.84
N ILE A 425 7.03 -14.39 -1.63
CA ILE A 425 5.91 -15.18 -2.17
C ILE A 425 6.34 -16.38 -3.00
N ASP A 426 7.45 -16.30 -3.70
CA ASP A 426 7.96 -17.38 -4.55
C ASP A 426 8.26 -18.68 -3.81
N ARG A 427 8.43 -18.66 -2.48
CA ARG A 427 8.57 -19.86 -1.65
C ARG A 427 7.26 -20.60 -1.43
N VAL A 428 6.15 -19.88 -1.33
CA VAL A 428 4.86 -20.39 -0.86
C VAL A 428 3.71 -20.24 -1.85
N ALA A 429 3.93 -19.57 -2.97
CA ALA A 429 2.90 -19.33 -3.97
C ALA A 429 2.19 -20.61 -4.44
N GLY A 430 0.87 -20.56 -4.56
CA GLY A 430 0.02 -21.65 -5.02
C GLY A 430 -1.45 -21.46 -4.57
N PRO A 431 -2.36 -22.29 -5.06
CA PRO A 431 -3.79 -22.13 -4.77
C PRO A 431 -4.16 -22.45 -3.31
N ASP A 432 -3.37 -23.29 -2.64
CA ASP A 432 -3.60 -23.70 -1.25
C ASP A 432 -3.01 -22.69 -0.23
N PHE A 433 -2.38 -21.63 -0.72
CA PHE A 433 -1.83 -20.59 0.12
C PHE A 433 -2.94 -19.78 0.79
N GLU A 434 -2.88 -19.58 2.09
CA GLU A 434 -3.95 -18.92 2.87
C GLU A 434 -4.36 -17.54 2.31
N LEU A 435 -3.38 -16.76 1.88
CA LEU A 435 -3.66 -15.48 1.26
C LEU A 435 -4.39 -15.62 -0.09
N ALA A 436 -4.18 -16.73 -0.84
CA ALA A 436 -4.89 -16.97 -2.10
C ALA A 436 -6.40 -17.06 -1.88
N GLN A 437 -6.84 -17.66 -0.78
CA GLN A 437 -8.26 -17.73 -0.42
C GLN A 437 -8.82 -16.34 -0.08
N ALA A 438 -8.06 -15.51 0.65
CA ALA A 438 -8.44 -14.14 0.94
C ALA A 438 -8.47 -13.29 -0.34
N TYR A 439 -7.49 -13.43 -1.21
CA TYR A 439 -7.44 -12.70 -2.47
C TYR A 439 -8.50 -13.13 -3.47
N ASP A 440 -8.95 -14.39 -3.43
CA ASP A 440 -10.08 -14.85 -4.24
C ASP A 440 -11.37 -14.11 -3.88
N VAL A 441 -11.70 -14.02 -2.59
CA VAL A 441 -12.88 -13.27 -2.14
C VAL A 441 -12.73 -11.78 -2.32
N VAL A 442 -11.55 -11.21 -2.06
CA VAL A 442 -11.26 -9.78 -2.31
C VAL A 442 -11.38 -9.46 -3.79
N ALA A 443 -10.94 -10.34 -4.70
CA ALA A 443 -11.09 -10.14 -6.14
C ALA A 443 -12.56 -9.95 -6.54
N GLN A 444 -13.45 -10.77 -5.97
CA GLN A 444 -14.88 -10.70 -6.22
C GLN A 444 -15.50 -9.36 -5.77
N VAL A 445 -15.11 -8.86 -4.59
CA VAL A 445 -15.66 -7.63 -4.02
C VAL A 445 -14.82 -6.39 -4.31
N SER A 446 -13.71 -6.50 -5.06
CA SER A 446 -12.85 -5.35 -5.41
C SER A 446 -13.62 -4.18 -6.05
N PRO A 447 -14.59 -4.40 -6.96
CA PRO A 447 -15.39 -3.30 -7.50
C PRO A 447 -16.14 -2.52 -6.40
N LEU A 448 -16.73 -3.23 -5.44
CA LEU A 448 -17.42 -2.61 -4.31
C LEU A 448 -16.45 -1.89 -3.37
N ILE A 449 -15.31 -2.52 -3.03
CA ILE A 449 -14.28 -1.87 -2.22
C ILE A 449 -13.90 -0.54 -2.83
N LEU A 450 -13.55 -0.52 -4.13
CA LEU A 450 -13.13 0.68 -4.85
C LEU A 450 -14.23 1.74 -4.95
N GLU A 451 -15.50 1.35 -5.09
CA GLU A 451 -16.64 2.25 -5.10
C GLU A 451 -16.87 2.91 -3.72
N HIS A 452 -16.63 2.16 -2.64
CA HIS A 452 -16.92 2.59 -1.26
C HIS A 452 -15.72 3.24 -0.54
N GLN A 453 -14.51 3.16 -1.10
CA GLN A 453 -13.33 3.83 -0.54
C GLN A 453 -13.54 5.34 -0.43
N GLY A 454 -13.17 5.89 0.73
CA GLY A 454 -13.25 7.31 1.03
C GLY A 454 -14.65 7.87 1.31
N ASN A 455 -15.70 7.04 1.23
CA ASN A 455 -17.09 7.47 1.39
C ASN A 455 -17.67 7.25 2.80
N GLY A 456 -16.93 6.60 3.69
CA GLY A 456 -17.38 6.25 5.05
C GLY A 456 -18.50 5.19 5.07
N THR A 457 -18.68 4.46 3.97
CA THR A 457 -19.71 3.41 3.80
C THR A 457 -19.12 2.00 3.86
N MET A 458 -17.84 1.88 4.21
CA MET A 458 -17.12 0.63 4.36
C MET A 458 -16.29 0.65 5.64
N THR A 459 -16.13 -0.49 6.30
CA THR A 459 -15.21 -0.69 7.43
C THR A 459 -14.86 -2.16 7.60
N ALA A 460 -13.89 -2.45 8.47
CA ALA A 460 -13.50 -3.83 8.79
C ALA A 460 -13.09 -3.97 10.26
N VAL A 461 -13.10 -5.22 10.74
CA VAL A 461 -12.58 -5.60 12.05
C VAL A 461 -11.57 -6.74 11.91
N LEU A 462 -10.60 -6.79 12.82
CA LEU A 462 -9.79 -7.98 13.10
C LEU A 462 -10.25 -8.59 14.41
N VAL A 463 -10.43 -9.89 14.44
CA VAL A 463 -10.90 -10.63 15.63
C VAL A 463 -9.88 -11.73 15.93
N ASP A 464 -9.29 -11.69 17.11
CA ASP A 464 -8.44 -12.78 17.59
C ASP A 464 -9.31 -13.94 18.08
N HIS A 465 -8.88 -15.18 17.82
CA HIS A 465 -9.69 -16.37 18.11
C HIS A 465 -10.10 -16.49 19.57
N GLU A 466 -9.19 -16.19 20.49
CA GLU A 466 -9.44 -16.19 21.94
C GLU A 466 -9.60 -14.76 22.50
N GLY A 467 -9.68 -13.76 21.62
CA GLY A 467 -9.80 -12.37 22.00
C GLY A 467 -11.22 -11.91 22.29
N PRO A 468 -11.38 -10.70 22.82
CA PRO A 468 -12.69 -10.08 23.03
C PRO A 468 -13.38 -9.77 21.70
N PRO A 469 -14.73 -9.68 21.71
CA PRO A 469 -15.47 -9.20 20.55
C PRO A 469 -14.96 -7.84 20.07
N GLN A 470 -14.94 -7.66 18.74
CA GLN A 470 -14.60 -6.39 18.12
C GLN A 470 -15.86 -5.69 17.61
N SER A 471 -15.92 -4.37 17.73
CA SER A 471 -17.10 -3.61 17.36
C SER A 471 -16.75 -2.39 16.53
N VAL A 472 -17.58 -2.13 15.51
CA VAL A 472 -17.50 -0.93 14.65
C VAL A 472 -18.90 -0.34 14.43
N ARG A 473 -18.95 0.93 13.99
CA ARG A 473 -20.20 1.59 13.60
C ARG A 473 -20.22 1.83 12.10
N LEU A 474 -21.33 1.46 11.47
CA LEU A 474 -21.54 1.68 10.04
C LEU A 474 -23.04 1.80 9.74
N GLY A 475 -23.46 2.76 8.90
CA GLY A 475 -24.83 2.89 8.40
C GLY A 475 -25.92 2.99 9.48
N GLY A 476 -25.60 3.55 10.66
CA GLY A 476 -26.53 3.65 11.79
C GLY A 476 -26.65 2.40 12.65
N TYR A 477 -25.76 1.44 12.43
CA TYR A 477 -25.65 0.19 13.20
C TYR A 477 -24.33 0.11 13.97
N GLN A 478 -24.41 -0.51 15.15
CA GLN A 478 -23.27 -1.09 15.85
C GLN A 478 -23.14 -2.53 15.36
N ILE A 479 -22.00 -2.86 14.80
CA ILE A 479 -21.67 -4.19 14.28
C ILE A 479 -20.65 -4.81 15.22
N GLU A 480 -20.99 -5.96 15.82
CA GLU A 480 -20.09 -6.70 16.68
C GLU A 480 -19.71 -8.02 16.00
N ALA A 481 -18.42 -8.32 15.93
CA ALA A 481 -17.90 -9.57 15.41
C ALA A 481 -17.16 -10.35 16.51
N ARG A 482 -17.41 -11.66 16.55
CA ARG A 482 -16.76 -12.61 17.47
C ARG A 482 -16.21 -13.76 16.66
N SER A 483 -15.04 -14.27 17.02
CA SER A 483 -14.56 -15.54 16.46
C SER A 483 -15.56 -16.67 16.79
N SER A 484 -15.80 -17.55 15.83
CA SER A 484 -16.68 -18.70 16.01
C SER A 484 -15.90 -20.00 15.90
N ALA A 485 -15.74 -20.71 17.04
CA ALA A 485 -15.32 -22.10 17.06
C ALA A 485 -16.57 -22.99 17.17
N ARG A 486 -16.67 -24.00 16.32
CA ARG A 486 -17.70 -25.03 16.44
C ARG A 486 -17.10 -26.25 17.15
N ALA A 487 -17.77 -26.76 18.17
CA ALA A 487 -17.35 -28.00 18.82
C ALA A 487 -17.24 -29.15 17.78
N GLY A 488 -16.06 -29.76 17.68
CA GLY A 488 -15.76 -30.82 16.70
C GLY A 488 -15.56 -30.35 15.26
N GLY A 489 -15.54 -29.03 15.00
CA GLY A 489 -15.19 -28.44 13.70
C GLY A 489 -13.68 -28.17 13.54
N PRO A 490 -13.26 -27.68 12.38
CA PRO A 490 -11.86 -27.27 12.17
C PRO A 490 -11.48 -26.14 13.11
N THR A 491 -10.22 -26.13 13.53
CA THR A 491 -9.67 -25.04 14.35
C THR A 491 -9.70 -23.73 13.56
N PRO A 492 -10.34 -22.68 14.08
CA PRO A 492 -10.30 -21.37 13.42
C PRO A 492 -8.87 -20.84 13.33
N PRO A 493 -8.58 -19.98 12.33
CA PRO A 493 -7.32 -19.22 12.33
C PRO A 493 -7.16 -18.39 13.61
N GLU A 494 -5.92 -18.18 14.05
CA GLU A 494 -5.61 -17.37 15.22
C GLU A 494 -6.25 -15.96 15.17
N ARG A 495 -6.32 -15.38 13.97
CA ARG A 495 -6.92 -14.07 13.69
C ARG A 495 -7.74 -14.14 12.41
N VAL A 496 -8.93 -13.53 12.42
CA VAL A 496 -9.83 -13.45 11.27
C VAL A 496 -10.27 -12.01 11.03
N ALA A 497 -10.70 -11.72 9.80
CA ALA A 497 -11.22 -10.41 9.43
C ALA A 497 -12.70 -10.48 9.02
N GLY A 498 -13.44 -9.43 9.34
CA GLY A 498 -14.74 -9.11 8.79
C GLY A 498 -14.68 -7.79 8.03
N LEU A 499 -15.08 -7.79 6.76
CA LEU A 499 -15.28 -6.60 5.93
C LEU A 499 -16.77 -6.31 5.81
N PHE A 500 -17.17 -5.08 6.04
CA PHE A 500 -18.57 -4.62 6.01
C PHE A 500 -18.71 -3.48 5.01
N ILE A 501 -19.60 -3.62 4.05
CA ILE A 501 -19.94 -2.60 3.05
C ILE A 501 -21.43 -2.30 3.15
N SER A 502 -21.79 -1.05 3.41
CA SER A 502 -23.18 -0.59 3.48
C SER A 502 -23.68 -0.27 2.07
N MET A 503 -24.60 -1.09 1.57
CA MET A 503 -25.22 -0.94 0.25
C MET A 503 -26.46 -0.04 0.27
N GLY A 504 -26.90 0.35 1.46
CA GLY A 504 -28.09 1.19 1.68
C GLY A 504 -28.44 1.24 3.16
N PRO A 505 -29.53 1.91 3.55
CA PRO A 505 -29.85 2.17 4.95
C PRO A 505 -29.93 0.95 5.86
N ASN A 506 -30.32 -0.19 5.32
CA ASN A 506 -30.49 -1.45 6.08
C ASN A 506 -29.90 -2.64 5.33
N GLU A 507 -28.98 -2.41 4.42
CA GLU A 507 -28.46 -3.45 3.53
C GLU A 507 -26.94 -3.46 3.55
N PHE A 508 -26.34 -4.64 3.73
CA PHE A 508 -24.90 -4.80 3.83
C PHE A 508 -24.41 -5.98 3.01
N VAL A 509 -23.22 -5.84 2.45
CA VAL A 509 -22.38 -6.94 2.00
C VAL A 509 -21.35 -7.19 3.09
N VAL A 510 -21.25 -8.43 3.54
CA VAL A 510 -20.31 -8.83 4.59
C VAL A 510 -19.42 -9.95 4.06
N VAL A 511 -18.10 -9.76 4.18
CA VAL A 511 -17.09 -10.79 3.88
C VAL A 511 -16.48 -11.24 5.19
N GLY A 512 -16.39 -12.54 5.40
CA GLY A 512 -15.81 -13.08 6.62
C GLY A 512 -15.42 -14.56 6.54
N ARG A 513 -14.73 -15.03 7.58
CA ARG A 513 -14.36 -16.41 7.82
C ARG A 513 -14.35 -16.67 9.34
N ALA A 514 -14.79 -17.84 9.78
CA ALA A 514 -14.70 -18.26 11.17
C ALA A 514 -15.22 -17.24 12.19
N MET A 515 -16.33 -16.56 11.92
CA MET A 515 -16.90 -15.54 12.80
C MET A 515 -18.41 -15.55 12.83
N ASN A 516 -18.97 -15.01 13.93
CA ASN A 516 -20.36 -14.60 14.04
C ASN A 516 -20.42 -13.06 14.09
N VAL A 517 -21.40 -12.48 13.38
CA VAL A 517 -21.59 -11.02 13.30
C VAL A 517 -22.98 -10.65 13.76
N TYR A 518 -23.07 -9.73 14.72
CA TYR A 518 -24.29 -9.22 15.32
C TYR A 518 -24.51 -7.75 14.96
N PHE A 519 -25.76 -7.37 14.73
CA PHE A 519 -26.16 -5.99 14.48
C PHE A 519 -27.06 -5.48 15.58
N SER A 520 -26.81 -4.26 16.03
CA SER A 520 -27.69 -3.53 16.94
C SER A 520 -27.83 -2.07 16.50
N SER A 521 -28.85 -1.36 16.99
CA SER A 521 -29.02 0.05 16.67
C SER A 521 -27.91 0.90 17.32
N ALA A 522 -27.22 1.70 16.53
CA ALA A 522 -26.21 2.64 17.05
C ALA A 522 -26.83 3.94 17.58
N THR A 523 -28.10 4.21 17.27
CA THR A 523 -28.78 5.47 17.57
C THR A 523 -29.84 5.35 18.67
N ASN A 524 -30.44 4.17 18.82
CA ASN A 524 -31.49 3.93 19.80
C ASN A 524 -31.33 2.55 20.46
N PRO A 525 -30.77 2.46 21.68
CA PRO A 525 -30.58 1.19 22.38
C PRO A 525 -31.85 0.39 22.70
N ALA A 526 -33.02 1.04 22.70
CA ALA A 526 -34.31 0.39 22.93
C ALA A 526 -34.90 -0.26 21.67
N GLU A 527 -34.27 -0.05 20.51
CA GLU A 527 -34.71 -0.58 19.21
C GLU A 527 -33.99 -1.91 18.94
N ASN A 528 -34.77 -2.93 18.67
CA ASN A 528 -34.26 -4.23 18.27
C ASN A 528 -33.89 -4.22 16.78
N VAL A 529 -32.88 -5.02 16.41
CA VAL A 529 -32.49 -5.25 15.03
C VAL A 529 -32.63 -6.74 14.71
N GLY A 530 -33.34 -7.06 13.64
CA GLY A 530 -33.52 -8.41 13.14
C GLY A 530 -32.93 -8.61 11.76
N LEU A 531 -32.59 -9.86 11.45
CA LEU A 531 -32.16 -10.29 10.12
C LEU A 531 -33.41 -10.49 9.23
N GLY A 532 -33.60 -9.64 8.23
CA GLY A 532 -34.72 -9.73 7.28
C GLY A 532 -34.46 -10.80 6.23
N THR A 533 -33.33 -10.69 5.54
CA THR A 533 -32.84 -11.72 4.61
C THR A 533 -31.33 -11.88 4.72
N VAL A 534 -30.86 -13.12 4.64
CA VAL A 534 -29.43 -13.43 4.56
C VAL A 534 -29.21 -14.35 3.37
N GLU A 535 -28.42 -13.91 2.41
CA GLU A 535 -28.07 -14.70 1.22
C GLU A 535 -26.55 -14.90 1.17
N GLU A 536 -26.12 -16.15 1.11
CA GLU A 536 -24.74 -16.51 0.79
C GLU A 536 -24.60 -16.64 -0.73
N GLY A 537 -23.55 -16.08 -1.31
CA GLY A 537 -23.34 -16.13 -2.75
C GLY A 537 -21.93 -15.69 -3.14
N VAL A 538 -21.78 -15.32 -4.40
CA VAL A 538 -20.52 -14.85 -5.00
C VAL A 538 -20.76 -13.61 -5.86
N TYR A 539 -19.74 -12.80 -6.07
CA TYR A 539 -19.73 -11.80 -7.13
C TYR A 539 -19.03 -12.38 -8.36
N SER A 540 -19.71 -12.38 -9.50
CA SER A 540 -19.16 -12.72 -10.80
C SER A 540 -19.36 -11.55 -11.76
N ASP A 541 -18.28 -11.11 -12.39
CA ASP A 541 -18.28 -9.98 -13.33
C ASP A 541 -18.96 -8.71 -12.75
N GLY A 542 -18.74 -8.46 -11.45
CA GLY A 542 -19.30 -7.32 -10.72
C GLY A 542 -20.79 -7.47 -10.33
N HIS A 543 -21.41 -8.60 -10.61
CA HIS A 543 -22.82 -8.86 -10.29
C HIS A 543 -22.97 -9.88 -9.17
N TRP A 544 -23.91 -9.62 -8.24
CA TRP A 544 -24.26 -10.59 -7.21
C TRP A 544 -24.96 -11.81 -7.80
N VAL A 545 -24.43 -12.99 -7.50
CA VAL A 545 -25.02 -14.28 -7.85
C VAL A 545 -25.38 -14.97 -6.55
N PRO A 546 -26.69 -14.99 -6.17
CA PRO A 546 -27.12 -15.62 -4.94
C PRO A 546 -26.97 -17.14 -5.04
N GLY A 547 -26.43 -17.77 -3.99
CA GLY A 547 -26.34 -19.22 -3.84
C GLY A 547 -27.53 -19.73 -3.05
N ARG A 548 -27.52 -19.59 -1.74
CA ARG A 548 -28.59 -20.06 -0.86
C ARG A 548 -29.01 -18.97 0.13
N ARG A 549 -30.26 -19.01 0.55
CA ARG A 549 -30.78 -18.20 1.64
C ARG A 549 -30.57 -18.92 2.97
N LEU A 550 -29.91 -18.24 3.90
CA LEU A 550 -29.63 -18.74 5.23
C LEU A 550 -30.75 -18.35 6.19
N ASN A 551 -31.14 -19.27 7.08
CA ASN A 551 -32.13 -19.02 8.13
C ASN A 551 -32.01 -20.09 9.23
N GLY A 552 -32.77 -19.96 10.32
CA GLY A 552 -32.80 -20.91 11.41
C GLY A 552 -31.45 -21.12 12.07
N ASP A 553 -30.98 -22.35 12.17
CA ASP A 553 -29.72 -22.72 12.82
C ASP A 553 -28.47 -22.19 12.09
N GLU A 554 -28.60 -21.75 10.83
CA GLU A 554 -27.51 -21.16 10.04
C GLU A 554 -27.33 -19.66 10.34
N THR A 555 -28.33 -19.04 11.02
CA THR A 555 -28.28 -17.70 11.56
C THR A 555 -28.48 -17.77 13.09
N PRO A 556 -27.42 -18.06 13.88
CA PRO A 556 -27.52 -18.39 15.30
C PRO A 556 -28.44 -17.45 16.06
N GLU A 557 -29.39 -18.02 16.82
CA GLU A 557 -30.38 -17.26 17.60
C GLU A 557 -31.24 -16.32 16.74
N TRP A 558 -31.25 -16.48 15.41
CA TRP A 558 -31.87 -15.58 14.41
C TRP A 558 -31.38 -14.13 14.50
N LYS A 559 -30.17 -13.93 15.06
CA LYS A 559 -29.59 -12.61 15.36
C LYS A 559 -28.20 -12.40 14.77
N ALA A 560 -27.54 -13.47 14.32
CA ALA A 560 -26.17 -13.37 13.84
C ALA A 560 -26.00 -13.93 12.43
N LEU A 561 -25.11 -13.28 11.66
CA LEU A 561 -24.52 -13.92 10.49
C LEU A 561 -23.47 -14.92 10.99
N ARG A 562 -23.42 -16.11 10.38
CA ARG A 562 -22.40 -17.11 10.68
C ARG A 562 -21.54 -17.33 9.44
N PHE A 563 -20.22 -17.22 9.65
CA PHE A 563 -19.22 -17.49 8.60
C PHE A 563 -18.45 -18.77 8.91
N PRO A 564 -18.29 -19.69 7.92
CA PRO A 564 -17.63 -20.98 8.11
C PRO A 564 -16.13 -20.81 8.41
N ALA A 565 -15.53 -21.80 9.09
CA ALA A 565 -14.10 -21.77 9.40
C ALA A 565 -13.23 -22.24 8.22
N GLU A 566 -13.80 -23.01 7.30
CA GLU A 566 -13.09 -23.66 6.20
C GLU A 566 -12.70 -22.70 5.08
N ARG A 567 -13.47 -21.62 4.89
CA ARG A 567 -13.29 -20.70 3.75
C ARG A 567 -13.82 -19.32 4.07
N TYR A 568 -13.32 -18.32 3.35
CA TYR A 568 -13.98 -17.02 3.27
C TYR A 568 -15.31 -17.16 2.52
N SER A 569 -16.32 -16.41 2.93
CA SER A 569 -17.61 -16.34 2.22
C SER A 569 -18.14 -14.91 2.22
N ILE A 570 -19.07 -14.66 1.31
CA ILE A 570 -19.76 -13.39 1.14
C ILE A 570 -21.23 -13.61 1.48
N GLN A 571 -21.76 -12.76 2.35
CA GLN A 571 -23.18 -12.73 2.68
C GLN A 571 -23.76 -11.36 2.40
N HIS A 572 -24.92 -11.35 1.75
CA HIS A 572 -25.74 -10.18 1.52
C HIS A 572 -26.87 -10.18 2.54
N VAL A 573 -26.94 -9.16 3.40
CA VAL A 573 -27.92 -9.10 4.49
C VAL A 573 -28.80 -7.87 4.36
N LYS A 574 -30.12 -8.06 4.53
CA LYS A 574 -31.08 -6.97 4.79
C LYS A 574 -31.55 -7.06 6.22
N LEU A 575 -31.49 -5.94 6.90
CA LEU A 575 -31.88 -5.80 8.29
C LEU A 575 -33.27 -5.15 8.39
N TYR A 576 -33.95 -5.36 9.51
CA TYR A 576 -35.13 -4.59 9.87
C TYR A 576 -35.07 -4.20 11.33
N ARG A 577 -35.79 -3.15 11.70
CA ARG A 577 -35.87 -2.66 13.08
C ARG A 577 -37.26 -2.88 13.63
N TYR A 578 -37.35 -3.22 14.92
CA TYR A 578 -38.63 -3.45 15.62
C TYR A 578 -38.49 -3.05 17.09
N GLN A 579 -39.65 -2.78 17.72
CA GLN A 579 -39.74 -2.42 19.14
C GLN A 579 -40.01 -3.62 20.03
#